data_c60475cee639c32c2f5901a605a1cc5c
#
_entry.id   c60475cee639c32c2f5901a605a1cc5c
#
_cell.length_a   1.000
_cell.length_b   1.000
_cell.length_c   1.000
_cell.angle_alpha   90.00
_cell.angle_beta   90.00
_cell.angle_gamma   90.00
#
_symmetry.space_group_name_H-M   'P 1'
#
loop_
_entity.id
_entity.type
_entity.pdbx_description
1 polymer ?
#
loop_
_entity_poly.entity_id
_entity_poly.type
_entity_poly.pdbx_seq_one_letter_code
_entity_poly.pdbx_strand_id
1 'polypeptide(L)'
;MYASHLRNFGTLCVRHLRSLSVLVAILFCVLIGRQAYKDYQTMSDETNIADLNQKVSIYKQEVGALPDLNLIDLYNKGLTRQRLHRTPFGGYYRLDPNQSVVYNPNIDGK
;
A
#
# COMPACT_ATOMS: atom_id res chain seq x y z
N MET A 1 -8.08 -40.54 44.42
CA MET A 1 -8.37 -39.13 44.78
C MET A 1 -7.26 -38.17 44.33
N TYR A 2 -6.02 -38.48 44.59
CA TYR A 2 -4.91 -37.60 44.18
C TYR A 2 -4.81 -37.41 42.66
N ALA A 3 -5.03 -38.44 41.90
CA ALA A 3 -4.90 -38.38 40.44
C ALA A 3 -5.97 -37.49 39.79
N SER A 4 -7.20 -37.41 40.35
CA SER A 4 -8.26 -36.57 39.83
C SER A 4 -8.04 -35.09 40.14
N HIS A 5 -7.47 -34.74 41.29
CA HIS A 5 -7.09 -33.37 41.62
C HIS A 5 -5.98 -32.89 40.71
N LEU A 6 -4.96 -33.67 40.45
CA LEU A 6 -3.87 -33.33 39.54
C LEU A 6 -4.37 -33.14 38.11
N ARG A 7 -5.30 -33.96 37.65
CA ARG A 7 -5.91 -33.79 36.34
C ARG A 7 -6.64 -32.48 36.19
N ASN A 8 -7.48 -32.09 37.18
CA ASN A 8 -8.22 -30.85 37.15
C ASN A 8 -7.32 -29.64 37.15
N PHE A 9 -6.25 -29.68 37.94
CA PHE A 9 -5.29 -28.59 37.99
C PHE A 9 -4.52 -28.45 36.66
N GLY A 10 -4.09 -29.55 36.06
CA GLY A 10 -3.43 -29.54 34.77
C GLY A 10 -4.32 -29.03 33.66
N THR A 11 -5.61 -29.40 33.65
CA THR A 11 -6.58 -28.94 32.65
C THR A 11 -6.80 -27.42 32.75
N LEU A 12 -6.89 -26.86 33.96
CA LEU A 12 -7.05 -25.44 34.17
C LEU A 12 -5.81 -24.64 33.69
N CYS A 13 -4.62 -25.13 33.98
CA CYS A 13 -3.38 -24.52 33.49
C CYS A 13 -3.29 -24.54 31.96
N VAL A 14 -3.65 -25.63 31.32
CA VAL A 14 -3.65 -25.77 29.86
C VAL A 14 -4.66 -24.81 29.23
N ARG A 15 -5.84 -24.66 29.82
CA ARG A 15 -6.83 -23.70 29.33
C ARG A 15 -6.34 -22.26 29.40
N HIS A 16 -5.67 -21.90 30.48
CA HIS A 16 -5.12 -20.55 30.66
C HIS A 16 -4.00 -20.27 29.65
N LEU A 17 -3.12 -21.23 29.44
CA LEU A 17 -2.04 -21.14 28.47
C LEU A 17 -2.58 -21.02 27.03
N ARG A 18 -3.61 -21.79 26.70
CA ARG A 18 -4.25 -21.70 25.38
C ARG A 18 -4.89 -20.34 25.14
N SER A 19 -5.56 -19.78 26.15
CA SER A 19 -6.19 -18.47 26.06
C SER A 19 -5.17 -17.35 25.82
N LEU A 20 -4.07 -17.36 26.56
CA LEU A 20 -2.96 -16.41 26.38
C LEU A 20 -2.31 -16.56 25.02
N SER A 21 -2.09 -17.79 24.56
CA SER A 21 -1.49 -18.09 23.25
C SER A 21 -2.36 -17.56 22.10
N VAL A 22 -3.67 -17.72 22.18
CA VAL A 22 -4.62 -17.22 21.17
C VAL A 22 -4.60 -15.69 21.14
N LEU A 23 -4.61 -15.02 22.29
CA LEU A 23 -4.55 -13.56 22.36
C LEU A 23 -3.25 -13.01 21.76
N VAL A 24 -2.11 -13.62 22.07
CA VAL A 24 -0.82 -13.25 21.51
C VAL A 24 -0.80 -13.46 20.00
N ALA A 25 -1.34 -14.59 19.51
CA ALA A 25 -1.42 -14.87 18.08
C ALA A 25 -2.28 -13.84 17.34
N ILE A 26 -3.42 -13.46 17.88
CA ILE A 26 -4.30 -12.44 17.29
C ILE A 26 -3.59 -11.09 17.23
N LEU A 27 -2.94 -10.68 18.31
CA LEU A 27 -2.18 -9.43 18.35
C LEU A 27 -1.06 -9.42 17.31
N PHE A 28 -0.34 -10.53 17.19
CA PHE A 28 0.73 -10.68 16.22
C PHE A 28 0.22 -10.61 14.78
N CYS A 29 -0.91 -11.26 14.49
CA CYS A 29 -1.55 -11.21 13.17
C CYS A 29 -1.98 -9.79 12.80
N VAL A 30 -2.51 -9.01 13.75
CA VAL A 30 -2.91 -7.62 13.52
C VAL A 30 -1.69 -6.76 13.18
N LEU A 31 -0.58 -6.92 13.90
CA LEU A 31 0.66 -6.17 13.66
C LEU A 31 1.26 -6.52 12.30
N ILE A 32 1.34 -7.81 11.96
CA ILE A 32 1.85 -8.27 10.66
C ILE A 32 0.94 -7.77 9.53
N GLY A 33 -0.38 -7.84 9.70
CA GLY A 33 -1.33 -7.37 8.72
C GLY A 33 -1.18 -5.88 8.42
N ARG A 34 -0.94 -5.05 9.43
CA ARG A 34 -0.69 -3.61 9.25
C ARG A 34 0.58 -3.36 8.46
N GLN A 35 1.66 -4.06 8.78
CA GLN A 35 2.93 -3.92 8.07
C GLN A 35 2.81 -4.38 6.62
N ALA A 36 2.18 -5.53 6.38
CA ALA A 36 1.95 -6.06 5.05
C ALA A 36 1.09 -5.10 4.20
N TYR A 37 0.08 -4.47 4.79
CA TYR A 37 -0.75 -3.49 4.10
C TYR A 37 0.05 -2.25 3.70
N LYS A 38 0.89 -1.73 4.60
CA LYS A 38 1.75 -0.59 4.29
C LYS A 38 2.76 -0.92 3.20
N ASP A 39 3.36 -2.11 3.24
CA ASP A 39 4.30 -2.56 2.23
C ASP A 39 3.60 -2.72 0.88
N TYR A 40 2.38 -3.25 0.86
CA TYR A 40 1.56 -3.35 -0.35
C TYR A 40 1.26 -1.97 -0.95
N GLN A 41 0.87 -1.00 -0.12
CA GLN A 41 0.61 0.36 -0.58
C GLN A 41 1.86 0.99 -1.19
N THR A 42 3.02 0.82 -0.55
CA THR A 42 4.30 1.36 -1.03
C THR A 42 4.69 0.73 -2.36
N MET A 43 4.60 -0.60 -2.50
CA MET A 43 4.89 -1.30 -3.75
C MET A 43 3.94 -0.86 -4.87
N SER A 44 2.65 -0.75 -4.56
CA SER A 44 1.65 -0.31 -5.53
C SER A 44 1.92 1.13 -5.98
N ASP A 45 2.31 2.01 -5.07
CA ASP A 45 2.65 3.39 -5.37
C ASP A 45 3.88 3.46 -6.30
N GLU A 46 4.94 2.73 -6.00
CA GLU A 46 6.14 2.68 -6.83
C GLU A 46 5.85 2.14 -8.23
N THR A 47 5.04 1.09 -8.32
CA THR A 47 4.64 0.50 -9.60
C THR A 47 3.81 1.48 -10.43
N ASN A 48 2.88 2.19 -9.80
CA ASN A 48 2.05 3.18 -10.45
C ASN A 48 2.88 4.36 -10.96
N ILE A 49 3.83 4.83 -10.17
CA ILE A 49 4.73 5.92 -10.54
C ILE A 49 5.59 5.50 -11.74
N ALA A 50 6.15 4.29 -11.72
CA ALA A 50 6.94 3.76 -12.84
C ALA A 50 6.11 3.67 -14.13
N ASP A 51 4.88 3.17 -14.04
CA ASP A 51 3.98 3.08 -15.18
C ASP A 51 3.62 4.47 -15.74
N LEU A 52 3.29 5.42 -14.88
CA LEU A 52 2.98 6.78 -15.29
C LEU A 52 4.19 7.50 -15.89
N ASN A 53 5.38 7.29 -15.34
CA ASN A 53 6.62 7.84 -15.90
C ASN A 53 6.89 7.30 -17.29
N GLN A 54 6.62 6.02 -17.54
CA GLN A 54 6.72 5.43 -18.87
C GLN A 54 5.77 6.10 -19.85
N LYS A 55 4.53 6.32 -19.43
CA LYS A 55 3.52 6.99 -20.26
C LYS A 55 3.84 8.45 -20.52
N VAL A 56 4.40 9.15 -19.54
CA VAL A 56 4.91 10.51 -19.71
C VAL A 56 6.04 10.55 -20.76
N SER A 57 6.94 9.57 -20.72
CA SER A 57 8.00 9.44 -21.71
C SER A 57 7.46 9.23 -23.13
N ILE A 58 6.47 8.36 -23.29
CA ILE A 58 5.78 8.12 -24.56
C ILE A 58 5.10 9.40 -25.06
N TYR A 59 4.38 10.09 -24.19
CA TYR A 59 3.72 11.34 -24.52
C TYR A 59 4.73 12.40 -25.00
N LYS A 60 5.82 12.55 -24.28
CA LYS A 60 6.89 13.50 -24.64
C LYS A 60 7.50 13.19 -26.00
N GLN A 61 7.69 11.91 -26.32
CA GLN A 61 8.21 11.48 -27.62
C GLN A 61 7.23 11.77 -28.76
N GLU A 62 5.93 11.54 -28.54
CA GLU A 62 4.90 11.72 -29.56
C GLU A 62 4.49 13.17 -29.77
N VAL A 63 4.41 13.95 -28.69
CA VAL A 63 3.91 15.35 -28.72
C VAL A 63 5.06 16.36 -28.71
N GLY A 64 6.21 16.01 -28.18
CA GLY A 64 7.36 16.90 -28.07
C GLY A 64 7.32 17.84 -26.88
N ALA A 65 6.34 17.68 -25.97
CA ALA A 65 6.20 18.50 -24.77
C ALA A 65 5.72 17.63 -23.61
N LEU A 66 5.90 18.10 -22.37
CA LEU A 66 5.40 17.42 -21.18
C LEU A 66 3.88 17.54 -21.06
N PRO A 67 3.19 16.55 -20.49
CA PRO A 67 1.77 16.66 -20.18
C PRO A 67 1.52 17.68 -19.06
N ASP A 68 0.26 17.94 -18.76
CA ASP A 68 -0.13 18.82 -17.67
C ASP A 68 0.25 18.25 -16.29
N LEU A 69 0.22 19.10 -15.27
CA LEU A 69 0.62 18.72 -13.91
C LEU A 69 -0.25 17.62 -13.30
N ASN A 70 -1.50 17.51 -13.73
CA ASN A 70 -2.45 16.51 -13.26
C ASN A 70 -2.49 15.25 -14.13
N LEU A 71 -1.66 15.18 -15.17
CA LEU A 71 -1.55 14.04 -16.09
C LEU A 71 -2.83 13.76 -16.89
N ILE A 72 -3.72 14.74 -17.03
CA ILE A 72 -4.97 14.61 -17.80
C ILE A 72 -4.66 14.45 -19.29
N ASP A 73 -3.59 15.06 -19.77
CA ASP A 73 -3.18 14.95 -21.17
C ASP A 73 -2.86 13.51 -21.58
N LEU A 74 -2.40 12.67 -20.66
CA LEU A 74 -2.18 11.25 -20.92
C LEU A 74 -3.52 10.56 -21.25
N TYR A 75 -4.57 10.91 -20.54
CA TYR A 75 -5.91 10.39 -20.82
C TYR A 75 -6.43 10.91 -22.18
N ASN A 76 -6.27 12.18 -22.45
CA ASN A 76 -6.71 12.78 -23.72
C ASN A 76 -5.99 12.17 -24.92
N LYS A 77 -4.74 11.74 -24.75
CA LYS A 77 -3.95 11.06 -25.79
C LYS A 77 -4.29 9.57 -25.91
N GLY A 78 -5.09 9.02 -24.99
CA GLY A 78 -5.46 7.61 -24.98
C GLY A 78 -4.43 6.68 -24.35
N LEU A 79 -3.45 7.22 -23.63
CA LEU A 79 -2.40 6.42 -22.97
C LEU A 79 -2.87 5.82 -21.64
N THR A 80 -3.89 6.39 -21.01
CA THR A 80 -4.45 5.89 -19.76
C THR A 80 -5.96 5.74 -19.88
N ARG A 81 -6.53 4.87 -19.03
CA ARG A 81 -7.99 4.65 -18.99
C ARG A 81 -8.70 5.62 -18.07
N GLN A 82 -7.99 6.20 -17.11
CA GLN A 82 -8.55 7.11 -16.11
C GLN A 82 -8.05 8.53 -16.38
N ARG A 83 -8.94 9.48 -16.22
CA ARG A 83 -8.62 10.90 -16.38
C ARG A 83 -7.70 11.39 -15.27
N LEU A 84 -7.98 11.02 -14.03
CA LEU A 84 -7.17 11.33 -12.86
C LEU A 84 -6.62 10.04 -12.28
N HIS A 85 -5.40 10.08 -11.77
CA HIS A 85 -4.66 8.91 -11.30
C HIS A 85 -4.59 8.91 -9.78
N ARG A 86 -5.43 8.09 -9.14
CA ARG A 86 -5.47 7.95 -7.68
C ARG A 86 -4.25 7.23 -7.15
N THR A 87 -3.75 7.72 -6.01
CA THR A 87 -2.68 7.05 -5.27
C THR A 87 -3.24 6.08 -4.24
N PRO A 88 -2.48 5.03 -3.84
CA PRO A 88 -2.90 4.13 -2.76
C PRO A 88 -3.06 4.82 -1.40
N PHE A 89 -2.42 5.98 -1.20
CA PHE A 89 -2.45 6.75 0.04
C PHE A 89 -3.52 7.86 0.03
N GLY A 90 -4.34 7.90 -1.01
CA GLY A 90 -5.33 8.96 -1.22
C GLY A 90 -4.79 10.10 -2.09
N GLY A 91 -5.69 10.90 -2.66
CA GLY A 91 -5.30 11.97 -3.58
C GLY A 91 -4.87 11.46 -4.94
N TYR A 92 -4.19 12.30 -5.70
CA TYR A 92 -3.84 12.02 -7.10
C TYR A 92 -2.36 12.27 -7.35
N TYR A 93 -1.78 11.50 -8.27
CA TYR A 93 -0.42 11.71 -8.76
C TYR A 93 -0.31 13.02 -9.52
N ARG A 94 0.86 13.63 -9.44
CA ARG A 94 1.19 14.86 -10.16
C ARG A 94 2.54 14.72 -10.85
N LEU A 95 2.77 15.58 -11.83
CA LEU A 95 4.03 15.66 -12.55
C LEU A 95 4.85 16.83 -11.99
N ASP A 96 6.12 16.56 -11.69
CA ASP A 96 7.09 17.61 -11.40
C ASP A 96 7.69 18.12 -12.73
N PRO A 97 7.39 19.37 -13.13
CA PRO A 97 7.87 19.87 -14.42
C PRO A 97 9.38 20.11 -14.44
N ASN A 98 10.01 20.29 -13.30
CA ASN A 98 11.46 20.53 -13.22
C ASN A 98 12.25 19.25 -13.41
N GLN A 99 11.77 18.13 -12.85
CA GLN A 99 12.44 16.84 -12.94
C GLN A 99 11.84 15.93 -14.01
N SER A 100 10.70 16.30 -14.57
CA SER A 100 9.94 15.48 -15.55
C SER A 100 9.56 14.12 -15.00
N VAL A 101 9.25 14.05 -13.71
CA VAL A 101 8.95 12.80 -12.96
C VAL A 101 7.61 12.90 -12.30
N VAL A 102 6.85 11.81 -12.35
CA VAL A 102 5.59 11.67 -11.60
C VAL A 102 5.91 11.44 -10.13
N TYR A 103 5.16 12.06 -9.25
CA TYR A 103 5.34 11.91 -7.80
C TYR A 103 3.99 11.84 -7.09
N ASN A 104 4.02 11.33 -5.86
CA ASN A 104 2.84 11.28 -4.99
C ASN A 104 2.91 12.42 -3.97
N PRO A 105 2.11 13.48 -4.12
CA PRO A 105 2.18 14.63 -3.22
C PRO A 105 1.72 14.31 -1.79
N ASN A 106 0.98 13.23 -1.59
CA ASN A 106 0.52 12.84 -0.26
C ASN A 106 1.61 12.18 0.59
N ILE A 107 2.65 11.64 -0.04
CA ILE A 107 3.84 11.13 0.67
C ILE A 107 4.87 12.24 0.85
N ASP A 108 5.15 12.96 -0.24
CA ASP A 108 6.24 13.92 -0.30
C ASP A 108 5.83 15.33 0.17
N GLY A 109 4.53 15.60 0.29
CA GLY A 109 3.97 16.89 0.65
C GLY A 109 3.73 17.10 2.15
N LYS A 110 4.44 16.40 2.98
CA LYS A 110 4.29 16.55 4.44
C LYS A 110 4.82 17.91 4.90
#